data_f0abf7d3f90a0d687cd6aa01858270e3
#
_entry.id   f0abf7d3f90a0d687cd6aa01858270e3
#
_cell.length_a   1.000
_cell.length_b   1.000
_cell.length_c   1.000
_cell.angle_alpha   90.00
_cell.angle_beta   90.00
_cell.angle_gamma   90.00
#
_symmetry.space_group_name_H-M   'P 1'
#
loop_
_entity.id
_entity.type
_entity.pdbx_description
1 polymer ?
#
loop_
_entity_poly.entity_id
_entity_poly.type
_entity_poly.pdbx_seq_one_letter_code
_entity_poly.pdbx_strand_id
1 'polypeptide(L)'
;MANELKEKQQKLKKVRVRNIVLNLVCICLAVSGLWWTATYFWRYVNYEVTNDAFVDQYVAPLNGRASGYIKEVRFKEHQYVHQGDTLLVLDNREYQIKVKEAEAALLDAHGSQDVLHSGIETSHTNIAVQDANIAEAKAKLWQLEQDYHRFERLLKEESVPEQQYEQAKAAYEAAKARYQALVAQKQAALSQYAETSKKTTGTEAAILRKEADLDLAKLNLSYTVLTAPYDGYMGRRTLEPGQYVQTGQTISYLVRN
;
A
#
# COMPACT_ATOMS: atom_id res chain seq x y z
N MET A 1 28.50 33.05 115.71
CA MET A 1 29.34 33.38 114.51
C MET A 1 29.80 32.17 113.71
N ALA A 2 30.34 31.10 114.35
CA ALA A 2 30.90 29.98 113.61
C ALA A 2 29.88 29.08 112.88
N ASN A 3 28.63 28.94 113.39
CA ASN A 3 27.60 28.12 112.77
C ASN A 3 26.90 28.78 111.52
N GLU A 4 26.75 30.09 111.53
CA GLU A 4 26.21 30.82 110.35
C GLU A 4 27.14 30.81 109.11
N LEU A 5 28.44 30.83 109.38
CA LEU A 5 29.43 30.75 108.29
C LEU A 5 29.45 29.33 107.64
N LYS A 6 29.19 28.27 108.39
CA LYS A 6 29.11 26.90 107.86
C LYS A 6 27.81 26.72 107.05
N GLU A 7 26.69 27.30 107.51
CA GLU A 7 25.43 27.25 106.75
C GLU A 7 25.48 28.03 105.44
N LYS A 8 26.12 29.22 105.42
CA LYS A 8 26.35 30.00 104.18
C LYS A 8 27.29 29.28 103.20
N GLN A 9 28.33 28.62 103.74
CA GLN A 9 29.22 27.83 102.88
C GLN A 9 28.56 26.60 102.28
N GLN A 10 27.64 25.93 103.05
CA GLN A 10 26.88 24.80 102.56
C GLN A 10 25.85 25.25 101.47
N LYS A 11 25.16 26.40 101.68
CA LYS A 11 24.25 26.96 100.66
C LYS A 11 24.98 27.36 99.39
N LEU A 12 26.18 27.97 99.53
CA LEU A 12 27.01 28.34 98.39
C LEU A 12 27.54 27.09 97.60
N LYS A 13 27.90 26.03 98.34
CA LYS A 13 28.31 24.76 97.73
C LYS A 13 27.12 24.10 96.96
N LYS A 14 25.92 24.08 97.59
CA LYS A 14 24.71 23.54 96.88
C LYS A 14 24.32 24.32 95.64
N VAL A 15 24.42 25.68 95.68
CA VAL A 15 24.14 26.53 94.50
C VAL A 15 25.20 26.32 93.44
N ARG A 16 26.51 26.18 93.77
CA ARG A 16 27.59 25.89 92.84
C ARG A 16 27.43 24.54 92.17
N VAL A 17 27.10 23.51 92.97
CA VAL A 17 26.86 22.16 92.42
C VAL A 17 25.63 22.16 91.46
N ARG A 18 24.53 22.84 91.87
CA ARG A 18 23.34 22.96 91.04
C ARG A 18 23.63 23.67 89.70
N ASN A 19 24.42 24.77 89.75
CA ASN A 19 24.78 25.49 88.54
C ASN A 19 25.74 24.66 87.63
N ILE A 20 26.66 23.87 88.23
CA ILE A 20 27.51 22.95 87.45
C ILE A 20 26.67 21.85 86.82
N VAL A 21 25.70 21.27 87.50
CA VAL A 21 24.81 20.25 86.92
C VAL A 21 23.92 20.87 85.84
N LEU A 22 23.39 22.09 86.07
CA LEU A 22 22.59 22.78 85.05
C LEU A 22 23.39 23.08 83.79
N ASN A 23 24.65 23.54 83.95
CA ASN A 23 25.55 23.77 82.76
C ASN A 23 25.90 22.48 82.08
N LEU A 24 26.10 21.38 82.82
CA LEU A 24 26.36 20.06 82.19
C LEU A 24 25.16 19.57 81.40
N VAL A 25 23.94 19.73 81.89
CA VAL A 25 22.72 19.38 81.16
C VAL A 25 22.54 20.26 79.95
N CYS A 26 22.81 21.56 80.00
CA CYS A 26 22.75 22.46 78.85
C CYS A 26 23.78 22.06 77.79
N ILE A 27 25.00 21.69 78.20
CA ILE A 27 26.03 21.23 77.28
C ILE A 27 25.62 19.90 76.64
N CYS A 28 25.08 18.94 77.35
CA CYS A 28 24.57 17.68 76.83
C CYS A 28 23.44 17.90 75.81
N LEU A 29 22.50 18.82 76.08
CA LEU A 29 21.41 19.18 75.18
C LEU A 29 21.96 19.87 73.93
N ALA A 30 22.94 20.76 74.02
CA ALA A 30 23.56 21.41 72.91
C ALA A 30 24.33 20.42 71.99
N VAL A 31 25.08 19.50 72.64
CA VAL A 31 25.79 18.45 71.86
C VAL A 31 24.82 17.49 71.19
N SER A 32 23.75 17.06 71.87
CA SER A 32 22.72 16.20 71.26
C SER A 32 21.96 16.91 70.12
N GLY A 33 21.69 18.19 70.25
CA GLY A 33 21.10 19.01 69.17
C GLY A 33 22.01 19.17 68.00
N LEU A 34 23.31 19.42 68.23
CA LEU A 34 24.32 19.47 67.15
C LEU A 34 24.49 18.13 66.44
N TRP A 35 24.49 17.05 67.22
CA TRP A 35 24.54 15.69 66.63
C TRP A 35 23.32 15.40 65.78
N TRP A 36 22.14 15.77 66.22
CA TRP A 36 20.89 15.56 65.47
C TRP A 36 20.83 16.39 64.21
N THR A 37 21.21 17.67 64.28
CA THR A 37 21.30 18.55 63.09
C THR A 37 22.37 18.07 62.10
N ALA A 38 23.54 17.62 62.61
CA ALA A 38 24.61 17.08 61.75
C ALA A 38 24.16 15.79 61.01
N THR A 39 23.48 14.88 61.70
CA THR A 39 22.94 13.65 61.07
C THR A 39 21.80 13.95 60.08
N TYR A 40 20.96 14.94 60.39
CA TYR A 40 19.91 15.39 59.49
C TYR A 40 20.50 16.04 58.21
N PHE A 41 21.51 16.91 58.38
CA PHE A 41 22.20 17.56 57.27
C PHE A 41 22.99 16.57 56.42
N TRP A 42 23.66 15.57 57.04
CA TRP A 42 24.34 14.50 56.33
C TRP A 42 23.40 13.66 55.48
N ARG A 43 22.20 13.37 56.01
CA ARG A 43 21.16 12.70 55.23
C ARG A 43 20.67 13.56 54.07
N TYR A 44 20.47 14.85 54.27
CA TYR A 44 19.99 15.77 53.26
C TYR A 44 20.98 15.94 52.09
N VAL A 45 22.27 15.94 52.36
CA VAL A 45 23.35 16.09 51.35
C VAL A 45 23.63 14.79 50.63
N ASN A 46 23.52 13.65 51.27
CA ASN A 46 23.90 12.35 50.68
C ASN A 46 22.75 11.56 50.06
N TYR A 47 21.50 11.98 50.28
CA TYR A 47 20.35 11.33 49.67
C TYR A 47 19.55 12.35 48.85
N GLU A 48 19.63 12.20 47.54
CA GLU A 48 18.72 12.89 46.64
C GLU A 48 17.38 12.17 46.65
N VAL A 49 16.34 12.84 47.12
CA VAL A 49 14.94 12.36 47.07
C VAL A 49 14.36 12.95 45.79
N THR A 50 14.34 12.17 44.72
CA THR A 50 13.62 12.54 43.51
C THR A 50 12.24 11.90 43.51
N ASN A 51 11.22 12.69 43.28
CA ASN A 51 9.84 12.23 43.01
C ASN A 51 9.58 12.02 41.55
N ASP A 52 10.59 12.27 40.66
CA ASP A 52 10.49 12.23 39.20
C ASP A 52 11.07 10.94 38.61
N ALA A 53 11.04 9.83 39.35
CA ALA A 53 11.37 8.53 38.76
C ALA A 53 10.18 8.03 37.98
N PHE A 54 10.16 8.29 36.66
CA PHE A 54 9.22 7.67 35.73
C PHE A 54 9.86 6.43 35.11
N VAL A 55 9.09 5.34 35.08
CA VAL A 55 9.46 4.18 34.26
C VAL A 55 8.99 4.46 32.85
N ASP A 56 9.90 4.86 31.97
CA ASP A 56 9.60 5.02 30.54
C ASP A 56 9.62 3.63 29.89
N GLN A 57 8.47 3.23 29.38
CA GLN A 57 8.31 1.98 28.63
C GLN A 57 7.89 2.31 27.19
N TYR A 58 8.43 1.59 26.22
CA TYR A 58 8.03 1.76 24.83
C TYR A 58 6.58 1.37 24.60
N VAL A 59 5.74 2.38 24.51
CA VAL A 59 4.30 2.24 24.29
C VAL A 59 3.99 2.63 22.83
N ALA A 60 3.57 1.68 22.01
CA ALA A 60 3.16 1.97 20.66
C ALA A 60 1.64 2.08 20.54
N PRO A 61 1.11 3.18 19.99
CA PRO A 61 -0.30 3.31 19.70
C PRO A 61 -0.70 2.37 18.55
N LEU A 62 -1.76 1.61 18.75
CA LEU A 62 -2.40 0.80 17.72
C LEU A 62 -3.49 1.64 17.07
N ASN A 63 -3.23 2.10 15.84
CA ASN A 63 -4.15 2.95 15.10
C ASN A 63 -4.94 2.13 14.07
N GLY A 64 -6.23 2.41 13.95
CA GLY A 64 -7.08 1.86 12.90
C GLY A 64 -6.68 2.39 11.53
N ARG A 65 -6.44 1.50 10.56
CA ARG A 65 -6.15 1.87 9.17
C ARG A 65 -7.42 1.96 8.31
N ALA A 66 -8.50 1.31 8.74
CA ALA A 66 -9.82 1.36 8.12
C ALA A 66 -10.84 2.02 9.05
N SER A 67 -11.86 2.63 8.49
CA SER A 67 -13.01 3.17 9.23
C SER A 67 -14.18 2.19 9.18
N GLY A 68 -14.99 2.17 10.25
CA GLY A 68 -16.17 1.32 10.30
C GLY A 68 -16.66 1.06 11.71
N TYR A 69 -17.77 0.35 11.82
CA TYR A 69 -18.30 -0.07 13.10
C TYR A 69 -17.54 -1.28 13.64
N ILE A 70 -17.23 -1.28 14.93
CA ILE A 70 -16.62 -2.42 15.61
C ILE A 70 -17.62 -3.56 15.67
N LYS A 71 -17.29 -4.69 15.03
CA LYS A 71 -18.07 -5.91 15.12
C LYS A 71 -17.72 -6.72 16.36
N GLU A 72 -16.41 -6.82 16.65
CA GLU A 72 -15.89 -7.67 17.72
C GLU A 72 -14.57 -7.14 18.24
N VAL A 73 -14.37 -7.18 19.57
CA VAL A 73 -13.09 -6.93 20.24
C VAL A 73 -12.64 -8.22 20.89
N ARG A 74 -11.44 -8.71 20.53
CA ARG A 74 -10.92 -10.02 20.93
C ARG A 74 -9.81 -9.97 21.97
N PHE A 75 -9.51 -8.82 22.54
CA PHE A 75 -8.52 -8.68 23.61
C PHE A 75 -9.15 -8.15 24.89
N LYS A 76 -8.49 -8.43 26.02
CA LYS A 76 -8.80 -7.85 27.33
C LYS A 76 -7.71 -6.86 27.75
N GLU A 77 -8.03 -5.95 28.66
CA GLU A 77 -7.03 -5.07 29.26
C GLU A 77 -5.92 -5.89 29.93
N HIS A 78 -4.67 -5.45 29.76
CA HIS A 78 -3.47 -6.09 30.30
C HIS A 78 -3.23 -7.53 29.85
N GLN A 79 -3.93 -7.98 28.80
CA GLN A 79 -3.72 -9.31 28.23
C GLN A 79 -2.40 -9.34 27.44
N TYR A 80 -1.63 -10.40 27.62
CA TYR A 80 -0.50 -10.69 26.73
C TYR A 80 -1.00 -11.22 25.40
N VAL A 81 -0.47 -10.68 24.30
CA VAL A 81 -0.83 -11.06 22.94
C VAL A 81 0.44 -11.35 22.12
N HIS A 82 0.33 -12.26 21.17
CA HIS A 82 1.40 -12.61 20.26
C HIS A 82 1.26 -11.85 18.94
N GLN A 83 2.38 -11.70 18.25
CA GLN A 83 2.38 -11.13 16.91
C GLN A 83 1.42 -11.90 15.99
N GLY A 84 0.53 -11.16 15.30
CA GLY A 84 -0.48 -11.73 14.41
C GLY A 84 -1.82 -12.04 15.08
N ASP A 85 -1.92 -12.01 16.41
CA ASP A 85 -3.20 -12.19 17.09
C ASP A 85 -4.21 -11.14 16.66
N THR A 86 -5.44 -11.56 16.37
CA THR A 86 -6.54 -10.66 16.00
C THR A 86 -7.04 -9.93 17.24
N LEU A 87 -6.92 -8.60 17.24
CA LEU A 87 -7.32 -7.75 18.34
C LEU A 87 -8.73 -7.19 18.17
N LEU A 88 -9.07 -6.76 16.96
CA LEU A 88 -10.34 -6.11 16.66
C LEU A 88 -10.77 -6.44 15.24
N VAL A 89 -12.07 -6.61 15.05
CA VAL A 89 -12.70 -6.85 13.75
C VAL A 89 -13.75 -5.77 13.53
N LEU A 90 -13.62 -5.04 12.42
CA LEU A 90 -14.62 -4.08 11.95
C LEU A 90 -15.69 -4.78 11.09
N ASP A 91 -16.84 -4.16 10.93
CA ASP A 91 -17.83 -4.58 9.92
C ASP A 91 -17.23 -4.36 8.52
N ASN A 92 -16.98 -5.45 7.82
CA ASN A 92 -16.26 -5.46 6.56
C ASN A 92 -17.16 -5.60 5.31
N ARG A 93 -18.48 -5.54 5.48
CA ARG A 93 -19.45 -5.76 4.38
C ARG A 93 -19.26 -4.78 3.23
N GLU A 94 -19.04 -3.50 3.52
CA GLU A 94 -18.78 -2.48 2.50
C GLU A 94 -17.47 -2.74 1.76
N TYR A 95 -16.43 -3.15 2.46
CA TYR A 95 -15.14 -3.50 1.87
C TYR A 95 -15.22 -4.75 0.99
N GLN A 96 -16.01 -5.75 1.38
CA GLN A 96 -16.27 -6.93 0.56
C GLN A 96 -17.03 -6.57 -0.74
N ILE A 97 -17.98 -5.63 -0.69
CA ILE A 97 -18.67 -5.13 -1.88
C ILE A 97 -17.67 -4.45 -2.81
N LYS A 98 -16.79 -3.58 -2.29
CA LYS A 98 -15.75 -2.92 -3.08
C LYS A 98 -14.78 -3.90 -3.74
N VAL A 99 -14.42 -5.00 -3.08
CA VAL A 99 -13.61 -6.06 -3.69
C VAL A 99 -14.37 -6.69 -4.86
N LYS A 100 -15.66 -7.04 -4.69
CA LYS A 100 -16.47 -7.60 -5.78
C LYS A 100 -16.66 -6.64 -6.96
N GLU A 101 -16.82 -5.35 -6.70
CA GLU A 101 -16.87 -4.31 -7.73
C GLU A 101 -15.57 -4.24 -8.53
N ALA A 102 -14.43 -4.27 -7.84
CA ALA A 102 -13.12 -4.27 -8.49
C ALA A 102 -12.87 -5.57 -9.28
N GLU A 103 -13.31 -6.74 -8.75
CA GLU A 103 -13.25 -8.02 -9.47
C GLU A 103 -14.10 -8.00 -10.75
N ALA A 104 -15.30 -7.45 -10.68
CA ALA A 104 -16.16 -7.30 -11.86
C ALA A 104 -15.55 -6.35 -12.90
N ALA A 105 -14.95 -5.24 -12.46
CA ALA A 105 -14.27 -4.30 -13.35
C ALA A 105 -13.03 -4.90 -14.02
N LEU A 106 -12.30 -5.78 -13.33
CA LEU A 106 -11.18 -6.53 -13.91
C LEU A 106 -11.67 -7.55 -14.95
N LEU A 107 -12.75 -8.27 -14.65
CA LEU A 107 -13.36 -9.20 -15.59
C LEU A 107 -13.85 -8.50 -16.88
N ASP A 108 -14.43 -7.31 -16.78
CA ASP A 108 -14.83 -6.50 -17.92
C ASP A 108 -13.63 -6.05 -18.76
N ALA A 109 -12.51 -5.69 -18.13
CA ALA A 109 -11.28 -5.36 -18.82
C ALA A 109 -10.70 -6.57 -19.59
N HIS A 110 -10.75 -7.78 -19.03
CA HIS A 110 -10.38 -9.01 -19.73
C HIS A 110 -11.32 -9.31 -20.89
N GLY A 111 -12.64 -9.17 -20.69
CA GLY A 111 -13.61 -9.31 -21.78
C GLY A 111 -13.33 -8.35 -22.94
N SER A 112 -12.96 -7.12 -22.65
CA SER A 112 -12.54 -6.13 -23.66
C SER A 112 -11.27 -6.55 -24.41
N GLN A 113 -10.32 -7.19 -23.72
CA GLN A 113 -9.12 -7.76 -24.32
C GLN A 113 -9.47 -8.90 -25.30
N ASP A 114 -10.36 -9.81 -24.90
CA ASP A 114 -10.79 -10.94 -25.73
C ASP A 114 -11.49 -10.48 -27.01
N VAL A 115 -12.33 -9.44 -26.91
CA VAL A 115 -12.97 -8.81 -28.08
C VAL A 115 -11.91 -8.21 -29.01
N LEU A 116 -10.89 -7.55 -28.47
CA LEU A 116 -9.79 -6.99 -29.27
C LEU A 116 -8.98 -8.10 -29.96
N HIS A 117 -8.67 -9.20 -29.26
CA HIS A 117 -7.98 -10.35 -29.83
C HIS A 117 -8.78 -10.98 -30.99
N SER A 118 -10.08 -11.15 -30.82
CA SER A 118 -10.97 -11.63 -31.88
C SER A 118 -10.99 -10.69 -33.09
N GLY A 119 -10.94 -9.37 -32.84
CA GLY A 119 -10.83 -8.36 -33.91
C GLY A 119 -9.51 -8.41 -34.65
N ILE A 120 -8.39 -8.67 -33.98
CA ILE A 120 -7.07 -8.86 -34.55
C ILE A 120 -7.06 -10.11 -35.46
N GLU A 121 -7.60 -11.24 -34.99
CA GLU A 121 -7.70 -12.48 -35.73
C GLU A 121 -8.56 -12.31 -36.99
N THR A 122 -9.70 -11.62 -36.88
CA THR A 122 -10.55 -11.27 -38.01
C THR A 122 -9.79 -10.43 -39.03
N SER A 123 -9.04 -9.43 -38.59
CA SER A 123 -8.21 -8.58 -39.48
C SER A 123 -7.11 -9.39 -40.16
N HIS A 124 -6.48 -10.34 -39.45
CA HIS A 124 -5.49 -11.25 -40.00
C HIS A 124 -6.09 -12.18 -41.06
N THR A 125 -7.27 -12.74 -40.80
CA THR A 125 -7.98 -13.58 -41.79
C THR A 125 -8.35 -12.79 -43.06
N ASN A 126 -8.74 -11.51 -42.90
CA ASN A 126 -9.01 -10.65 -44.04
C ASN A 126 -7.78 -10.46 -44.97
N ILE A 127 -6.56 -10.36 -44.38
CA ILE A 127 -5.32 -10.30 -45.16
C ILE A 127 -5.17 -11.56 -46.02
N ALA A 128 -5.44 -12.75 -45.46
CA ALA A 128 -5.38 -14.00 -46.21
C ALA A 128 -6.39 -14.04 -47.38
N VAL A 129 -7.59 -13.48 -47.20
CA VAL A 129 -8.56 -13.31 -48.29
C VAL A 129 -8.04 -12.39 -49.39
N GLN A 130 -7.40 -11.26 -49.02
CA GLN A 130 -6.79 -10.38 -50.03
C GLN A 130 -5.64 -11.08 -50.78
N ASP A 131 -4.86 -11.92 -50.13
CA ASP A 131 -3.80 -12.70 -50.77
C ASP A 131 -4.36 -13.69 -51.80
N ALA A 132 -5.47 -14.35 -51.49
CA ALA A 132 -6.16 -15.21 -52.43
C ALA A 132 -6.67 -14.43 -53.69
N ASN A 133 -7.28 -13.26 -53.46
CA ASN A 133 -7.76 -12.38 -54.52
C ASN A 133 -6.60 -11.88 -55.42
N ILE A 134 -5.47 -11.54 -54.82
CA ILE A 134 -4.26 -11.13 -55.54
C ILE A 134 -3.69 -12.28 -56.34
N ALA A 135 -3.70 -13.51 -55.80
CA ALA A 135 -3.23 -14.70 -56.55
C ALA A 135 -4.10 -14.97 -57.78
N GLU A 136 -5.43 -14.86 -57.68
CA GLU A 136 -6.36 -14.96 -58.78
C GLU A 136 -6.09 -13.88 -59.84
N ALA A 137 -6.03 -12.61 -59.42
CA ALA A 137 -5.78 -11.50 -60.34
C ALA A 137 -4.40 -11.60 -61.03
N LYS A 138 -3.38 -12.10 -60.32
CA LYS A 138 -2.05 -12.36 -60.89
C LYS A 138 -2.08 -13.44 -61.97
N ALA A 139 -2.81 -14.53 -61.74
CA ALA A 139 -2.97 -15.58 -62.76
C ALA A 139 -3.68 -15.03 -64.00
N LYS A 140 -4.72 -14.22 -63.86
CA LYS A 140 -5.45 -13.57 -64.94
C LYS A 140 -4.58 -12.56 -65.68
N LEU A 141 -3.80 -11.76 -64.96
CA LEU A 141 -2.84 -10.82 -65.56
C LEU A 141 -1.82 -11.57 -66.40
N TRP A 142 -1.23 -12.66 -65.88
CA TRP A 142 -0.26 -13.47 -66.60
C TRP A 142 -0.86 -14.03 -67.95
N GLN A 143 -2.10 -14.53 -67.91
CA GLN A 143 -2.79 -15.03 -69.08
C GLN A 143 -2.91 -13.92 -70.13
N LEU A 144 -3.43 -12.75 -69.77
CA LEU A 144 -3.66 -11.63 -70.69
C LEU A 144 -2.34 -11.00 -71.17
N GLU A 145 -1.28 -11.04 -70.36
CA GLU A 145 0.07 -10.65 -70.81
C GLU A 145 0.62 -11.55 -71.89
N GLN A 146 0.41 -12.88 -71.75
CA GLN A 146 0.81 -13.82 -72.83
C GLN A 146 0.00 -13.59 -74.12
N ASP A 147 -1.31 -13.31 -73.97
CA ASP A 147 -2.16 -13.00 -75.16
C ASP A 147 -1.73 -11.68 -75.84
N TYR A 148 -1.49 -10.62 -75.01
CA TYR A 148 -0.97 -9.35 -75.50
C TYR A 148 0.34 -9.52 -76.30
N HIS A 149 1.32 -10.22 -75.75
CA HIS A 149 2.60 -10.48 -76.49
C HIS A 149 2.46 -11.39 -77.69
N ARG A 150 1.49 -12.29 -77.73
CA ARG A 150 1.17 -13.09 -78.84
C ARG A 150 0.59 -12.21 -79.98
N PHE A 151 -0.42 -11.39 -79.70
CA PHE A 151 -1.01 -10.48 -80.71
C PHE A 151 -0.03 -9.41 -81.19
N GLU A 152 0.86 -8.92 -80.32
CA GLU A 152 1.93 -7.99 -80.72
C GLU A 152 2.86 -8.59 -81.77
N ARG A 153 3.23 -9.87 -81.63
CA ARG A 153 4.04 -10.56 -82.63
C ARG A 153 3.29 -10.78 -83.96
N LEU A 154 2.03 -11.26 -83.86
CA LEU A 154 1.19 -11.50 -85.07
C LEU A 154 0.87 -10.21 -85.83
N LEU A 155 0.74 -9.07 -85.17
CA LEU A 155 0.58 -7.77 -85.79
C LEU A 155 1.84 -7.36 -86.58
N LYS A 156 3.03 -7.59 -85.99
CA LYS A 156 4.31 -7.35 -86.69
C LYS A 156 4.48 -8.21 -87.94
N GLU A 157 3.84 -9.39 -87.98
CA GLU A 157 3.81 -10.32 -89.10
C GLU A 157 2.62 -10.05 -90.07
N GLU A 158 1.85 -8.94 -89.85
CA GLU A 158 0.66 -8.57 -90.64
C GLU A 158 -0.43 -9.67 -90.67
N SER A 159 -0.39 -10.59 -89.65
CA SER A 159 -1.23 -11.78 -89.65
C SER A 159 -2.56 -11.55 -88.93
N VAL A 160 -2.79 -10.38 -88.21
CA VAL A 160 -4.02 -10.03 -87.49
C VAL A 160 -4.38 -8.57 -87.70
N PRO A 161 -5.68 -8.21 -87.68
CA PRO A 161 -6.12 -6.82 -87.71
C PRO A 161 -5.66 -6.05 -86.46
N GLU A 162 -5.29 -4.75 -86.58
CA GLU A 162 -4.88 -3.87 -85.53
C GLU A 162 -5.90 -3.81 -84.38
N GLN A 163 -7.19 -3.88 -84.63
CA GLN A 163 -8.27 -3.90 -83.68
C GLN A 163 -8.12 -5.06 -82.69
N GLN A 164 -7.66 -6.25 -83.05
CA GLN A 164 -7.47 -7.40 -82.20
C GLN A 164 -6.29 -7.17 -81.20
N TYR A 165 -5.22 -6.55 -81.70
CA TYR A 165 -4.10 -6.15 -80.86
C TYR A 165 -4.53 -5.09 -79.79
N GLU A 166 -5.25 -4.05 -80.26
CA GLU A 166 -5.74 -3.02 -79.33
C GLU A 166 -6.67 -3.60 -78.24
N GLN A 167 -7.54 -4.56 -78.57
CA GLN A 167 -8.38 -5.27 -77.66
C GLN A 167 -7.56 -6.07 -76.63
N ALA A 168 -6.52 -6.80 -77.10
CA ALA A 168 -5.63 -7.56 -76.25
C ALA A 168 -4.84 -6.64 -75.29
N LYS A 169 -4.34 -5.51 -75.83
CA LYS A 169 -3.64 -4.47 -75.02
C LYS A 169 -4.53 -3.86 -73.96
N ALA A 170 -5.75 -3.47 -74.31
CA ALA A 170 -6.70 -2.89 -73.31
C ALA A 170 -7.07 -3.90 -72.27
N ALA A 171 -7.25 -5.20 -72.63
CA ALA A 171 -7.52 -6.25 -71.63
C ALA A 171 -6.35 -6.48 -70.67
N TYR A 172 -5.12 -6.47 -71.17
CA TYR A 172 -3.89 -6.56 -70.35
C TYR A 172 -3.78 -5.36 -69.42
N GLU A 173 -3.93 -4.13 -69.90
CA GLU A 173 -3.86 -2.92 -69.05
C GLU A 173 -4.94 -2.90 -67.97
N ALA A 174 -6.16 -3.31 -68.31
CA ALA A 174 -7.25 -3.44 -67.35
C ALA A 174 -6.93 -4.47 -66.23
N ALA A 175 -6.39 -5.64 -66.59
CA ALA A 175 -5.98 -6.66 -65.64
C ALA A 175 -4.82 -6.19 -64.74
N LYS A 176 -3.87 -5.45 -65.33
CA LYS A 176 -2.75 -4.86 -64.56
C LYS A 176 -3.24 -3.83 -63.55
N ALA A 177 -4.16 -2.95 -63.97
CA ALA A 177 -4.77 -1.99 -63.07
C ALA A 177 -5.55 -2.69 -61.93
N ARG A 178 -6.28 -3.78 -62.24
CA ARG A 178 -7.00 -4.59 -61.25
C ARG A 178 -6.06 -5.24 -60.24
N TYR A 179 -4.95 -5.83 -60.71
CA TYR A 179 -3.93 -6.41 -59.84
C TYR A 179 -3.33 -5.35 -58.91
N GLN A 180 -2.97 -4.17 -59.43
CA GLN A 180 -2.43 -3.07 -58.61
C GLN A 180 -3.43 -2.57 -57.59
N ALA A 181 -4.71 -2.47 -57.92
CA ALA A 181 -5.75 -2.09 -56.99
C ALA A 181 -5.88 -3.09 -55.82
N LEU A 182 -5.81 -4.40 -56.09
CA LEU A 182 -5.87 -5.43 -55.04
C LEU A 182 -4.62 -5.42 -54.16
N VAL A 183 -3.44 -5.14 -54.72
CA VAL A 183 -2.21 -4.96 -53.94
C VAL A 183 -2.34 -3.75 -52.98
N ALA A 184 -2.88 -2.64 -53.46
CA ALA A 184 -3.15 -1.47 -52.63
C ALA A 184 -4.20 -1.78 -51.53
N GLN A 185 -5.23 -2.56 -51.86
CA GLN A 185 -6.25 -2.99 -50.88
C GLN A 185 -5.64 -3.90 -49.78
N LYS A 186 -4.73 -4.83 -50.15
CA LYS A 186 -3.98 -5.60 -49.12
C LYS A 186 -3.16 -4.70 -48.26
N GLN A 187 -2.47 -3.68 -48.80
CA GLN A 187 -1.67 -2.75 -48.00
C GLN A 187 -2.53 -1.98 -46.98
N ALA A 188 -3.76 -1.59 -47.39
CA ALA A 188 -4.72 -0.98 -46.47
C ALA A 188 -5.15 -1.96 -45.34
N ALA A 189 -5.40 -3.23 -45.67
CA ALA A 189 -5.73 -4.27 -44.68
C ALA A 189 -4.58 -4.53 -43.69
N LEU A 190 -3.33 -4.54 -44.20
CA LEU A 190 -2.13 -4.62 -43.34
C LEU A 190 -2.01 -3.42 -42.38
N SER A 191 -2.29 -2.22 -42.84
CA SER A 191 -2.28 -1.02 -42.02
C SER A 191 -3.36 -1.09 -40.93
N GLN A 192 -4.55 -1.56 -41.27
CA GLN A 192 -5.65 -1.77 -40.33
C GLN A 192 -5.31 -2.82 -39.27
N TYR A 193 -4.71 -3.94 -39.66
CA TYR A 193 -4.20 -4.95 -38.74
C TYR A 193 -3.17 -4.37 -37.76
N ALA A 194 -2.19 -3.62 -38.28
CA ALA A 194 -1.16 -2.99 -37.46
C ALA A 194 -1.72 -1.97 -36.47
N GLU A 195 -2.73 -1.17 -36.89
CA GLU A 195 -3.43 -0.24 -36.02
C GLU A 195 -4.16 -0.98 -34.87
N THR A 196 -4.92 -2.01 -35.23
CA THR A 196 -5.70 -2.80 -34.24
C THR A 196 -4.75 -3.52 -33.30
N SER A 197 -3.65 -4.09 -33.80
CA SER A 197 -2.63 -4.73 -32.95
C SER A 197 -1.98 -3.77 -31.94
N LYS A 198 -1.73 -2.51 -32.33
CA LYS A 198 -1.18 -1.51 -31.41
C LYS A 198 -2.12 -1.16 -30.24
N LYS A 199 -3.42 -1.39 -30.37
CA LYS A 199 -4.39 -1.17 -29.28
C LYS A 199 -4.23 -2.16 -28.13
N THR A 200 -3.53 -3.30 -28.35
CA THR A 200 -3.26 -4.32 -27.33
C THR A 200 -2.55 -3.74 -26.11
N THR A 201 -1.52 -2.92 -26.32
CA THR A 201 -0.77 -2.28 -25.22
C THR A 201 -1.66 -1.39 -24.36
N GLY A 202 -2.63 -0.69 -24.96
CA GLY A 202 -3.60 0.12 -24.23
C GLY A 202 -4.54 -0.72 -23.36
N THR A 203 -4.97 -1.88 -23.90
CA THR A 203 -5.82 -2.82 -23.16
C THR A 203 -5.07 -3.50 -22.02
N GLU A 204 -3.82 -3.91 -22.23
CA GLU A 204 -2.94 -4.45 -21.20
C GLU A 204 -2.73 -3.45 -20.05
N ALA A 205 -2.46 -2.19 -20.40
CA ALA A 205 -2.35 -1.13 -19.40
C ALA A 205 -3.67 -0.87 -18.62
N ALA A 206 -4.82 -1.08 -19.27
CA ALA A 206 -6.12 -1.00 -18.60
C ALA A 206 -6.32 -2.17 -17.61
N ILE A 207 -5.92 -3.38 -17.98
CA ILE A 207 -5.96 -4.56 -17.08
C ILE A 207 -5.07 -4.33 -15.87
N LEU A 208 -3.80 -3.93 -16.06
CA LEU A 208 -2.89 -3.64 -14.94
C LEU A 208 -3.46 -2.59 -13.97
N ARG A 209 -4.16 -1.59 -14.47
CA ARG A 209 -4.85 -0.61 -13.60
C ARG A 209 -5.97 -1.25 -12.79
N LYS A 210 -6.76 -2.14 -13.41
CA LYS A 210 -7.86 -2.83 -12.72
C LYS A 210 -7.34 -3.87 -11.72
N GLU A 211 -6.22 -4.52 -11.98
CA GLU A 211 -5.52 -5.37 -11.01
C GLU A 211 -5.07 -4.55 -9.79
N ALA A 212 -4.45 -3.40 -10.00
CA ALA A 212 -4.04 -2.51 -8.92
C ALA A 212 -5.25 -1.97 -8.11
N ASP A 213 -6.36 -1.64 -8.76
CA ASP A 213 -7.61 -1.25 -8.09
C ASP A 213 -8.14 -2.41 -7.20
N LEU A 214 -8.10 -3.65 -7.71
CA LEU A 214 -8.49 -4.84 -6.96
C LEU A 214 -7.59 -5.10 -5.77
N ASP A 215 -6.27 -4.99 -5.94
CA ASP A 215 -5.30 -5.16 -4.87
C ASP A 215 -5.48 -4.10 -3.77
N LEU A 216 -5.77 -2.86 -4.14
CA LEU A 216 -6.10 -1.79 -3.20
C LEU A 216 -7.38 -2.10 -2.43
N ALA A 217 -8.42 -2.61 -3.08
CA ALA A 217 -9.67 -3.00 -2.43
C ALA A 217 -9.45 -4.16 -1.44
N LYS A 218 -8.66 -5.18 -1.81
CA LYS A 218 -8.26 -6.29 -0.93
C LYS A 218 -7.41 -5.82 0.25
N LEU A 219 -6.49 -4.90 0.03
CA LEU A 219 -5.67 -4.30 1.08
C LEU A 219 -6.55 -3.55 2.09
N ASN A 220 -7.49 -2.75 1.62
CA ASN A 220 -8.44 -2.05 2.48
C ASN A 220 -9.32 -3.02 3.27
N LEU A 221 -9.74 -4.12 2.66
CA LEU A 221 -10.47 -5.20 3.34
C LEU A 221 -9.60 -5.83 4.44
N SER A 222 -8.31 -6.07 4.20
CA SER A 222 -7.41 -6.61 5.21
C SER A 222 -7.27 -5.71 6.43
N TYR A 223 -7.35 -4.39 6.26
CA TYR A 223 -7.29 -3.42 7.36
C TYR A 223 -8.53 -3.42 8.26
N THR A 224 -9.61 -4.11 7.88
CA THR A 224 -10.79 -4.28 8.76
C THR A 224 -10.53 -5.25 9.91
N VAL A 225 -9.45 -6.01 9.85
CA VAL A 225 -8.97 -6.89 10.92
C VAL A 225 -7.68 -6.31 11.47
N LEU A 226 -7.73 -5.78 12.68
CA LEU A 226 -6.54 -5.29 13.37
C LEU A 226 -5.83 -6.44 14.06
N THR A 227 -4.56 -6.65 13.75
CA THR A 227 -3.70 -7.66 14.38
C THR A 227 -2.58 -7.02 15.18
N ALA A 228 -2.04 -7.75 16.16
CA ALA A 228 -0.90 -7.32 16.95
C ALA A 228 0.38 -7.29 16.07
N PRO A 229 1.10 -6.16 15.99
CA PRO A 229 2.32 -6.05 15.17
C PRO A 229 3.54 -6.76 15.79
N TYR A 230 3.54 -7.00 17.08
CA TYR A 230 4.59 -7.70 17.84
C TYR A 230 4.02 -8.23 19.17
N ASP A 231 4.80 -9.04 19.87
CA ASP A 231 4.44 -9.59 21.18
C ASP A 231 4.45 -8.51 22.27
N GLY A 232 3.46 -8.54 23.16
CA GLY A 232 3.40 -7.57 24.24
C GLY A 232 2.10 -7.59 25.06
N TYR A 233 1.98 -6.63 25.95
CA TYR A 233 0.79 -6.46 26.79
C TYR A 233 -0.13 -5.36 26.23
N MET A 234 -1.40 -5.67 26.12
CA MET A 234 -2.43 -4.72 25.70
C MET A 234 -2.67 -3.67 26.79
N GLY A 235 -2.80 -2.42 26.39
CA GLY A 235 -3.19 -1.33 27.25
C GLY A 235 -4.69 -1.32 27.54
N ARG A 236 -5.18 -0.15 28.01
CA ARG A 236 -6.58 0.05 28.35
C ARG A 236 -7.48 -0.10 27.12
N ARG A 237 -8.62 -0.75 27.28
CA ARG A 237 -9.66 -0.86 26.27
C ARG A 237 -10.61 0.35 26.37
N THR A 238 -10.58 1.22 25.37
CA THR A 238 -11.45 2.42 25.31
C THR A 238 -12.62 2.27 24.35
N LEU A 239 -12.64 1.17 23.57
CA LEU A 239 -13.60 0.95 22.50
C LEU A 239 -14.45 -0.29 22.76
N GLU A 240 -15.75 -0.18 22.45
CA GLU A 240 -16.72 -1.25 22.61
C GLU A 240 -17.33 -1.68 21.27
N PRO A 241 -17.82 -2.92 21.13
CA PRO A 241 -18.58 -3.35 19.96
C PRO A 241 -19.75 -2.41 19.67
N GLY A 242 -19.99 -2.09 18.39
CA GLY A 242 -21.01 -1.13 17.94
C GLY A 242 -20.53 0.32 17.85
N GLN A 243 -19.37 0.67 18.36
CA GLN A 243 -18.79 2.01 18.16
C GLN A 243 -18.19 2.16 16.76
N TYR A 244 -18.20 3.38 16.24
CA TYR A 244 -17.58 3.73 14.98
C TYR A 244 -16.14 4.17 15.18
N VAL A 245 -15.20 3.61 14.41
CA VAL A 245 -13.78 3.95 14.39
C VAL A 245 -13.46 4.71 13.12
N GLN A 246 -12.68 5.78 13.25
CA GLN A 246 -12.15 6.54 12.12
C GLN A 246 -10.75 6.07 11.75
N THR A 247 -10.36 6.24 10.49
CA THR A 247 -8.99 6.00 10.05
C THR A 247 -8.02 6.90 10.81
N GLY A 248 -6.94 6.33 11.36
CA GLY A 248 -5.95 7.03 12.17
C GLY A 248 -6.30 7.14 13.66
N GLN A 249 -7.50 6.75 14.07
CA GLN A 249 -7.91 6.75 15.48
C GLN A 249 -7.13 5.71 16.27
N THR A 250 -6.60 6.09 17.42
CA THR A 250 -5.94 5.16 18.35
C THR A 250 -6.98 4.25 19.01
N ILE A 251 -6.79 2.96 18.86
CA ILE A 251 -7.68 1.90 19.35
C ILE A 251 -7.26 1.46 20.73
N SER A 252 -5.97 1.24 20.93
CA SER A 252 -5.34 0.85 22.20
C SER A 252 -3.84 1.09 22.10
N TYR A 253 -3.11 0.72 23.13
CA TYR A 253 -1.66 0.76 23.17
C TYR A 253 -1.11 -0.64 23.35
N LEU A 254 0.01 -0.92 22.73
CA LEU A 254 0.74 -2.16 22.91
C LEU A 254 2.09 -1.85 23.55
N VAL A 255 2.35 -2.48 24.67
CA VAL A 255 3.56 -2.32 25.48
C VAL A 255 4.45 -3.52 25.21
N ARG A 256 5.63 -3.25 24.67
CA ARG A 256 6.62 -4.30 24.41
C ARG A 256 7.30 -4.69 25.72
N ASN A 257 7.45 -6.00 25.94
CA ASN A 257 8.21 -6.52 27.08
C ASN A 257 9.70 -6.49 26.78
#